data_c7c4797d760542b30bc317dfe6c6204a
#
_entry.id   c7c4797d760542b30bc317dfe6c6204a
#
_cell.length_a   1.000
_cell.length_b   1.000
_cell.length_c   1.000
_cell.angle_alpha   90.00
_cell.angle_beta   90.00
_cell.angle_gamma   90.00
#
_symmetry.space_group_name_H-M   'P 1'
#
loop_
_entity.id
_entity.type
_entity.pdbx_description
1 polymer ?
#
loop_
_entity_poly.entity_id
_entity_poly.type
_entity_poly.pdbx_seq_one_letter_code
_entity_poly.pdbx_strand_id
1 'polypeptide(L)'
;MTGALEITTEQRKALATTLQRFIPDVAVWAYGSRVKGAARPNSDLDLVAFTRPEQRSLVSQLRDEIAESSVIPFVVELHVWDEIPERFREIIRKQYVVLQEPQEKRENTGINN
;
A
#
# COMPACT_ATOMS: atom_id res chain seq x y z
N MET A 1 -19.41 -3.74 0.19
CA MET A 1 -18.83 -3.91 -1.09
C MET A 1 -17.52 -3.18 -1.24
N THR A 2 -16.54 -3.85 -1.72
CA THR A 2 -15.25 -3.21 -1.87
C THR A 2 -15.30 -2.31 -3.08
N GLY A 3 -14.86 -1.09 -2.92
CA GLY A 3 -14.76 -0.20 -4.03
C GLY A 3 -13.60 -0.55 -4.92
N ALA A 4 -13.62 -0.03 -6.11
CA ALA A 4 -12.50 -0.15 -7.01
C ALA A 4 -11.46 0.90 -6.62
N LEU A 5 -10.21 0.57 -6.82
CA LEU A 5 -9.13 1.52 -6.61
C LEU A 5 -8.97 2.32 -7.91
N GLU A 6 -9.06 3.64 -7.80
CA GLU A 6 -9.08 4.51 -8.98
C GLU A 6 -7.67 4.90 -9.40
N ILE A 7 -6.97 3.94 -9.95
CA ILE A 7 -5.68 4.15 -10.61
C ILE A 7 -5.69 3.27 -11.85
N THR A 8 -4.79 3.55 -12.78
CA THR A 8 -4.71 2.75 -13.99
C THR A 8 -4.07 1.40 -13.68
N THR A 9 -4.28 0.45 -14.59
CA THR A 9 -3.65 -0.85 -14.47
C THR A 9 -2.13 -0.72 -14.43
N GLU A 10 -1.58 0.16 -15.25
CA GLU A 10 -0.14 0.38 -15.29
C GLU A 10 0.37 0.94 -13.98
N GLN A 11 -0.36 1.89 -13.41
CA GLN A 11 0.01 2.47 -12.11
C GLN A 11 -0.06 1.42 -11.02
N ARG A 12 -1.08 0.58 -11.06
CA ARG A 12 -1.22 -0.47 -10.05
C ARG A 12 -0.09 -1.47 -10.14
N LYS A 13 0.31 -1.83 -11.35
CA LYS A 13 1.43 -2.76 -11.52
C LYS A 13 2.73 -2.16 -11.02
N ALA A 14 2.97 -0.89 -11.31
CA ALA A 14 4.18 -0.22 -10.84
C ALA A 14 4.25 -0.22 -9.33
N LEU A 15 3.13 0.11 -8.67
CA LEU A 15 3.07 0.10 -7.21
C LEU A 15 3.28 -1.30 -6.67
N ALA A 16 2.60 -2.29 -7.24
CA ALA A 16 2.68 -3.66 -6.75
C ALA A 16 4.11 -4.18 -6.84
N THR A 17 4.79 -3.90 -7.94
CA THR A 17 6.17 -4.34 -8.12
C THR A 17 7.09 -3.70 -7.08
N THR A 18 6.91 -2.41 -6.83
CA THR A 18 7.76 -1.70 -5.88
C THR A 18 7.50 -2.16 -4.46
N LEU A 19 6.22 -2.30 -4.09
CA LEU A 19 5.87 -2.77 -2.75
C LEU A 19 6.42 -4.17 -2.51
N GLN A 20 6.30 -5.04 -3.50
CA GLN A 20 6.76 -6.41 -3.35
C GLN A 20 8.26 -6.49 -3.21
N ARG A 21 8.97 -5.56 -3.83
CA ARG A 21 10.43 -5.55 -3.75
C ARG A 21 10.92 -5.12 -2.38
N PHE A 22 10.21 -4.19 -1.73
CA PHE A 22 10.68 -3.62 -0.47
C PHE A 22 10.04 -4.27 0.76
N ILE A 23 8.73 -4.51 0.72
CA ILE A 23 8.01 -5.04 1.89
C ILE A 23 7.03 -6.12 1.46
N PRO A 24 7.52 -7.24 0.89
CA PRO A 24 6.61 -8.28 0.38
C PRO A 24 5.83 -9.00 1.46
N ASP A 25 6.27 -8.91 2.70
CA ASP A 25 5.71 -9.72 3.78
C ASP A 25 4.64 -9.00 4.59
N VAL A 26 4.19 -7.83 4.16
CA VAL A 26 3.19 -7.09 4.91
C VAL A 26 2.02 -6.72 4.01
N ALA A 27 0.86 -6.52 4.65
CA ALA A 27 -0.31 -6.03 3.93
C ALA A 27 -0.17 -4.55 3.66
N VAL A 28 -0.73 -4.11 2.54
CA VAL A 28 -0.82 -2.70 2.19
C VAL A 28 -2.22 -2.42 1.69
N TRP A 29 -2.89 -1.46 2.30
CA TRP A 29 -4.24 -1.06 1.92
C TRP A 29 -4.23 0.32 1.33
N ALA A 30 -5.10 0.55 0.35
CA ALA A 30 -5.39 1.89 -0.17
C ALA A 30 -6.68 2.38 0.43
N TYR A 31 -6.74 3.67 0.71
CA TYR A 31 -7.96 4.27 1.25
C TYR A 31 -8.04 5.71 0.74
N GLY A 32 -9.06 6.44 1.17
CA GLY A 32 -9.17 7.84 0.80
C GLY A 32 -9.91 8.04 -0.52
N SER A 33 -9.67 9.17 -1.17
CA SER A 33 -10.49 9.59 -2.30
C SER A 33 -10.44 8.62 -3.47
N ARG A 34 -9.30 7.97 -3.72
CA ARG A 34 -9.20 7.06 -4.86
C ARG A 34 -9.88 5.72 -4.62
N VAL A 35 -10.42 5.52 -3.43
CA VAL A 35 -11.22 4.34 -3.10
C VAL A 35 -12.69 4.70 -3.01
N LYS A 36 -12.99 5.96 -2.75
CA LYS A 36 -14.36 6.41 -2.53
C LYS A 36 -15.10 6.83 -3.78
N GLY A 37 -14.46 6.76 -4.93
CA GLY A 37 -15.09 7.21 -6.15
C GLY A 37 -15.08 8.71 -6.31
N ALA A 38 -14.21 9.40 -5.61
CA ALA A 38 -14.14 10.86 -5.64
C ALA A 38 -12.80 11.37 -6.13
N ALA A 39 -12.02 10.52 -6.80
CA ALA A 39 -10.69 10.91 -7.20
C ALA A 39 -10.72 11.82 -8.41
N ARG A 40 -9.79 12.76 -8.42
CA ARG A 40 -9.48 13.59 -9.58
C ARG A 40 -8.10 13.17 -10.08
N PRO A 41 -7.71 13.57 -11.28
CA PRO A 41 -6.42 13.12 -11.81
C PRO A 41 -5.25 13.41 -10.90
N ASN A 42 -5.29 14.49 -10.15
CA ASN A 42 -4.19 14.87 -9.26
C ASN A 42 -4.48 14.56 -7.79
N SER A 43 -5.50 13.76 -7.49
CA SER A 43 -5.77 13.38 -6.11
C SER A 43 -4.63 12.52 -5.57
N ASP A 44 -4.31 12.73 -4.29
CA ASP A 44 -3.30 11.89 -3.63
C ASP A 44 -3.82 10.46 -3.52
N LEU A 45 -2.89 9.52 -3.53
CA LEU A 45 -3.20 8.14 -3.23
C LEU A 45 -2.75 7.84 -1.81
N ASP A 46 -3.67 7.48 -0.95
CA ASP A 46 -3.38 7.21 0.45
C ASP A 46 -3.21 5.71 0.65
N LEU A 47 -2.06 5.32 1.15
CA LEU A 47 -1.74 3.93 1.45
C LEU A 47 -1.37 3.78 2.91
N VAL A 48 -1.63 2.61 3.46
CA VAL A 48 -1.16 2.26 4.78
C VAL A 48 -0.53 0.88 4.72
N ALA A 49 0.67 0.77 5.29
CA ALA A 49 1.41 -0.49 5.33
C ALA A 49 1.45 -0.98 6.77
N PHE A 50 1.29 -2.29 6.94
CA PHE A 50 1.29 -2.91 8.26
C PHE A 50 2.70 -3.42 8.59
N THR A 51 3.66 -2.51 8.55
CA THR A 51 5.06 -2.85 8.76
C THR A 51 5.40 -2.84 10.24
N ARG A 52 6.49 -3.52 10.57
CA ARG A 52 7.02 -3.57 11.93
C ARG A 52 8.03 -2.44 12.11
N PRO A 53 8.33 -2.08 13.36
CA PRO A 53 9.29 -0.98 13.61
C PRO A 53 10.66 -1.19 12.96
N GLU A 54 11.12 -2.44 12.89
CA GLU A 54 12.42 -2.69 12.30
C GLU A 54 12.44 -2.48 10.78
N GLN A 55 11.29 -2.31 10.17
CA GLN A 55 11.21 -2.06 8.73
C GLN A 55 11.17 -0.57 8.39
N ARG A 56 11.41 0.29 9.37
CA ARG A 56 11.28 1.74 9.16
C ARG A 56 12.16 2.26 8.02
N SER A 57 13.39 1.76 7.94
CA SER A 57 14.26 2.24 6.87
C SER A 57 13.82 1.76 5.51
N LEU A 58 13.22 0.58 5.44
CA LEU A 58 12.66 0.08 4.19
C LEU A 58 11.48 0.94 3.74
N VAL A 59 10.65 1.38 4.68
CA VAL A 59 9.52 2.24 4.35
C VAL A 59 10.03 3.57 3.79
N SER A 60 11.09 4.12 4.38
CA SER A 60 11.65 5.37 3.91
C SER A 60 12.18 5.23 2.48
N GLN A 61 12.89 4.15 2.21
CA GLN A 61 13.40 3.89 0.86
C GLN A 61 12.26 3.67 -0.12
N LEU A 62 11.22 2.99 0.33
CA LEU A 62 10.05 2.72 -0.51
C LEU A 62 9.35 4.02 -0.90
N ARG A 63 9.22 4.95 0.05
CA ARG A 63 8.62 6.25 -0.25
C ARG A 63 9.40 6.98 -1.33
N ASP A 64 10.73 6.95 -1.23
CA ASP A 64 11.57 7.60 -2.21
C ASP A 64 11.42 6.95 -3.58
N GLU A 65 11.39 5.63 -3.60
CA GLU A 65 11.27 4.92 -4.86
C GLU A 65 9.95 5.22 -5.56
N ILE A 66 8.86 5.26 -4.78
CA ILE A 66 7.56 5.58 -5.36
C ILE A 66 7.54 7.00 -5.89
N ALA A 67 8.14 7.93 -5.15
CA ALA A 67 8.15 9.33 -5.54
C ALA A 67 8.90 9.55 -6.84
N GLU A 68 9.84 8.67 -7.17
CA GLU A 68 10.62 8.81 -8.40
C GLU A 68 10.01 8.10 -9.58
N SER A 69 8.88 7.45 -9.41
CA SER A 69 8.26 6.71 -10.50
C SER A 69 7.70 7.66 -11.55
N SER A 70 8.06 7.41 -12.81
CA SER A 70 7.53 8.21 -13.91
C SER A 70 6.12 7.79 -14.31
N VAL A 71 5.66 6.66 -13.80
CA VAL A 71 4.33 6.13 -14.12
C VAL A 71 3.25 6.73 -13.24
N ILE A 72 3.63 7.20 -12.05
CA ILE A 72 2.68 7.67 -11.05
C ILE A 72 2.80 9.19 -10.95
N PRO A 73 1.86 9.92 -11.56
CA PRO A 73 1.96 11.38 -11.65
C PRO A 73 1.36 12.12 -10.47
N PHE A 74 0.88 11.43 -9.47
CA PHE A 74 0.28 12.04 -8.27
C PHE A 74 1.08 11.65 -7.04
N VAL A 75 0.81 12.35 -5.95
CA VAL A 75 1.51 12.09 -4.69
C VAL A 75 0.96 10.80 -4.08
N VAL A 76 1.84 9.94 -3.61
CA VAL A 76 1.47 8.74 -2.85
C VAL A 76 1.87 8.97 -1.41
N GLU A 77 0.87 8.96 -0.51
CA GLU A 77 1.10 9.14 0.92
C GLU A 77 1.12 7.76 1.55
N LEU A 78 2.29 7.29 1.92
CA LEU A 78 2.45 5.97 2.52
C LEU A 78 2.60 6.12 4.02
N HIS A 79 1.63 5.62 4.76
CA HIS A 79 1.61 5.67 6.21
C HIS A 79 1.86 4.29 6.77
N VAL A 80 2.31 4.25 8.03
CA VAL A 80 2.51 3.01 8.77
C VAL A 80 1.35 2.85 9.75
N TRP A 81 0.73 1.67 9.77
CA TRP A 81 -0.46 1.45 10.59
C TRP A 81 -0.24 1.81 12.05
N ASP A 82 0.92 1.43 12.61
CA ASP A 82 1.19 1.69 14.02
C ASP A 82 1.29 3.17 14.35
N GLU A 83 1.50 4.01 13.34
CA GLU A 83 1.63 5.45 13.57
C GLU A 83 0.32 6.19 13.35
N ILE A 84 -0.75 5.49 13.02
CA ILE A 84 -2.04 6.12 12.74
C ILE A 84 -2.88 6.09 14.02
N PRO A 85 -3.40 7.25 14.46
CA PRO A 85 -4.28 7.27 15.65
C PRO A 85 -5.50 6.39 15.46
N GLU A 86 -6.00 5.85 16.57
CA GLU A 86 -7.06 4.85 16.52
C GLU A 86 -8.30 5.36 15.79
N ARG A 87 -8.66 6.63 16.00
CA ARG A 87 -9.88 7.14 15.36
C ARG A 87 -9.73 7.17 13.83
N PHE A 88 -8.51 7.36 13.33
CA PHE A 88 -8.29 7.31 11.88
C PHE A 88 -8.26 5.87 11.40
N ARG A 89 -7.75 4.95 12.23
CA ARG A 89 -7.78 3.54 11.86
C ARG A 89 -9.22 3.06 11.66
N GLU A 90 -10.14 3.54 12.49
CA GLU A 90 -11.53 3.15 12.34
C GLU A 90 -12.11 3.64 11.03
N ILE A 91 -11.74 4.83 10.60
CA ILE A 91 -12.20 5.35 9.33
C ILE A 91 -11.65 4.51 8.19
N ILE A 92 -10.38 4.15 8.27
CA ILE A 92 -9.76 3.34 7.23
C ILE A 92 -10.43 1.98 7.13
N ARG A 93 -10.73 1.36 8.27
CA ARG A 93 -11.36 0.03 8.28
C ARG A 93 -12.72 0.03 7.61
N LYS A 94 -13.37 1.16 7.55
CA LYS A 94 -14.71 1.22 6.96
C LYS A 94 -14.69 1.16 5.44
N GLN A 95 -13.59 1.61 4.82
CA GLN A 95 -13.55 1.60 3.36
C GLN A 95 -12.09 1.60 2.91
N TYR A 96 -11.66 0.48 2.39
CA TYR A 96 -10.30 0.33 1.89
C TYR A 96 -10.29 -0.73 0.79
N VAL A 97 -9.21 -0.73 0.01
CA VAL A 97 -8.96 -1.76 -0.99
C VAL A 97 -7.61 -2.37 -0.67
N VAL A 98 -7.54 -3.69 -0.63
CA VAL A 98 -6.27 -4.37 -0.38
C VAL A 98 -5.42 -4.26 -1.64
N LEU A 99 -4.29 -3.57 -1.53
CA LEU A 99 -3.37 -3.44 -2.64
C LEU A 99 -2.34 -4.56 -2.64
N GLN A 100 -1.95 -5.03 -1.47
CA GLN A 100 -1.01 -6.12 -1.33
C GLN A 100 -1.36 -6.95 -0.11
N GLU A 101 -1.34 -8.28 -0.29
CA GLU A 101 -1.46 -9.21 0.82
C GLU A 101 -0.07 -9.65 1.24
N PRO A 102 0.13 -9.99 2.52
CA PRO A 102 1.44 -10.48 2.94
C PRO A 102 1.80 -11.73 2.17
N GLN A 103 3.01 -11.78 1.66
CA GLN A 103 3.49 -12.95 0.98
C GLN A 103 4.06 -13.90 2.02
N GLU A 104 3.50 -15.09 2.12
CA GLU A 104 3.99 -16.04 3.11
C GLU A 104 5.26 -16.69 2.63
N LYS A 105 6.14 -16.94 3.57
CA LYS A 105 7.32 -17.69 3.22
C LYS A 105 6.94 -19.13 3.00
N ARG A 106 7.48 -19.71 1.95
CA ARG A 106 7.13 -21.04 1.58
C ARG A 106 8.16 -22.05 2.01
N GLU A 107 8.93 -21.67 2.96
CA GLU A 107 9.97 -22.56 3.34
C GLU A 107 9.45 -23.81 3.86
N ASN A 108 8.43 -23.76 4.29
CA ASN A 108 7.98 -24.95 4.74
C ASN A 108 7.36 -25.71 3.74
N THR A 109 7.70 -25.63 3.04
CA THR A 109 7.15 -26.27 2.27
C THR A 109 7.51 -27.37 2.17
N GLY A 110 7.67 -27.32 2.51
CA GLY A 110 7.87 -28.02 2.64
C GLY A 110 8.11 -28.78 2.72
N ILE A 111 8.41 -28.88 2.69
CA ILE A 111 8.70 -29.47 2.83
C ILE A 111 8.63 -30.22 3.26
N ASN A 112 8.69 -30.27 3.15
CA ASN A 112 8.59 -30.69 3.55
C ASN A 112 8.26 -31.26 3.78
N ASN A 113 8.22 -31.44 3.70
CA ASN A 113 7.92 -31.63 3.86
C ASN A 113 7.80 -32.00 3.87
#